data_f08881eb47207455af64844a64e9303a
#
_entry.id   f08881eb47207455af64844a64e9303a
#
_cell.length_a   1.000
_cell.length_b   1.000
_cell.length_c   1.000
_cell.angle_alpha   90.00
_cell.angle_beta   90.00
_cell.angle_gamma   90.00
#
_symmetry.space_group_name_H-M   'P 1'
#
loop_
_entity.id
_entity.type
_entity.pdbx_description
1 polymer ?
#
loop_
_entity_poly.entity_id
_entity_poly.type
_entity_poly.pdbx_seq_one_letter_code
_entity_poly.pdbx_strand_id
1 'polypeptide(L)'
;RDSSNAEALKFYAQFADVVVLARELNLEQVAEIYRQIQEEHICGPSGEQIRIEMFCHGALCMAVSGKCYLSLHEMNHSANRGACMQVCRRSYTVRDKETDVELDIDNEYIMSPKDLKTIHFMNKMLDAGVRVFKIEGRARGPEYVRTVVECYKEAIKAYLEGTFTDEKIAAWDERLKTVFNRGFWDGYYLGQRLGEWTRNYGSAATERKIYVGKGIKYFSNIGVSEFLVEAAEVSVGDKLLITGPTTGALFMTLEEARVDLESVQTVKKGQHFSMKSDKIRPSDKLYKLVSTEELKKFKGLDIEQKRG
;
A
#
# COMPACT_ATOMS: atom_id res chain seq x y z
N ARG A 1 -15.45 3.49 -15.23
CA ARG A 1 -16.14 2.27 -14.71
C ARG A 1 -15.32 1.05 -15.12
N ASP A 2 -15.27 0.06 -14.25
CA ASP A 2 -14.53 -1.17 -14.55
C ASP A 2 -15.32 -1.99 -15.56
N SER A 3 -14.63 -2.55 -16.58
CA SER A 3 -15.23 -3.41 -17.60
C SER A 3 -15.18 -4.87 -17.13
N SER A 4 -16.26 -5.61 -17.38
CA SER A 4 -16.38 -7.02 -16.99
C SER A 4 -16.43 -8.00 -18.16
N ASN A 5 -16.41 -7.52 -19.40
CA ASN A 5 -16.41 -8.34 -20.60
C ASN A 5 -15.89 -7.57 -21.82
N ALA A 6 -15.64 -8.26 -22.92
CA ALA A 6 -15.08 -7.68 -24.14
C ALA A 6 -16.01 -6.64 -24.79
N GLU A 7 -17.31 -6.82 -24.78
CA GLU A 7 -18.27 -5.87 -25.38
C GLU A 7 -18.25 -4.52 -24.64
N ALA A 8 -18.24 -4.55 -23.29
CA ALA A 8 -18.08 -3.33 -22.51
C ALA A 8 -16.71 -2.67 -22.76
N LEU A 9 -15.64 -3.45 -22.92
CA LEU A 9 -14.31 -2.95 -23.28
C LEU A 9 -14.34 -2.27 -24.65
N LYS A 10 -14.94 -2.86 -25.67
CA LYS A 10 -15.11 -2.26 -27.02
C LYS A 10 -15.83 -0.92 -26.95
N PHE A 11 -16.87 -0.82 -26.12
CA PHE A 11 -17.56 0.45 -25.90
C PHE A 11 -16.61 1.52 -25.32
N TYR A 12 -15.84 1.18 -24.29
CA TYR A 12 -14.90 2.14 -23.68
C TYR A 12 -13.69 2.46 -24.56
N ALA A 13 -13.29 1.56 -25.44
CA ALA A 13 -12.22 1.77 -26.41
C ALA A 13 -12.46 2.98 -27.32
N GLN A 14 -13.71 3.39 -27.52
CA GLN A 14 -14.04 4.61 -28.26
C GLN A 14 -13.55 5.90 -27.57
N PHE A 15 -13.26 5.86 -26.27
CA PHE A 15 -12.98 7.05 -25.44
C PHE A 15 -11.64 7.00 -24.71
N ALA A 16 -10.98 5.83 -24.68
CA ALA A 16 -9.77 5.64 -23.88
C ALA A 16 -8.84 4.58 -24.48
N ASP A 17 -7.53 4.79 -24.34
CA ASP A 17 -6.47 3.87 -24.77
C ASP A 17 -6.15 2.82 -23.70
N VAL A 18 -6.69 2.97 -22.50
CA VAL A 18 -6.53 2.04 -21.38
C VAL A 18 -7.88 1.81 -20.72
N VAL A 19 -8.26 0.55 -20.55
CA VAL A 19 -9.51 0.17 -19.87
C VAL A 19 -9.20 -0.67 -18.65
N VAL A 20 -9.79 -0.26 -17.51
CA VAL A 20 -9.69 -1.00 -16.24
C VAL A 20 -10.67 -2.17 -16.26
N LEU A 21 -10.19 -3.38 -16.02
CA LEU A 21 -11.06 -4.54 -15.85
C LEU A 21 -11.53 -4.67 -14.40
N ALA A 22 -12.73 -5.20 -14.23
CA ALA A 22 -13.32 -5.47 -12.93
C ALA A 22 -12.49 -6.49 -12.15
N ARG A 23 -12.37 -6.30 -10.84
CA ARG A 23 -11.55 -7.14 -9.93
C ARG A 23 -12.13 -8.52 -9.69
N GLU A 24 -13.37 -8.72 -10.09
CA GLU A 24 -14.11 -10.00 -10.01
C GLU A 24 -13.74 -10.98 -11.12
N LEU A 25 -13.03 -10.53 -12.17
CA LEU A 25 -12.58 -11.40 -13.26
C LEU A 25 -11.37 -12.24 -12.82
N ASN A 26 -11.37 -13.50 -13.24
CA ASN A 26 -10.18 -14.35 -13.15
C ASN A 26 -9.26 -14.16 -14.37
N LEU A 27 -8.01 -14.64 -14.29
CA LEU A 27 -7.03 -14.44 -15.35
C LEU A 27 -7.36 -15.18 -16.65
N GLU A 28 -8.15 -16.25 -16.61
CA GLU A 28 -8.62 -16.93 -17.82
C GLU A 28 -9.59 -16.04 -18.60
N GLN A 29 -10.52 -15.38 -17.89
CA GLN A 29 -11.44 -14.41 -18.50
C GLN A 29 -10.68 -13.18 -19.04
N VAL A 30 -9.63 -12.73 -18.34
CA VAL A 30 -8.77 -11.64 -18.80
C VAL A 30 -8.01 -12.02 -20.06
N ALA A 31 -7.46 -13.23 -20.12
CA ALA A 31 -6.76 -13.75 -21.31
C ALA A 31 -7.69 -13.86 -22.52
N GLU A 32 -8.95 -14.27 -22.29
CA GLU A 32 -9.96 -14.32 -23.36
C GLU A 32 -10.30 -12.91 -23.88
N ILE A 33 -10.46 -11.92 -23.01
CA ILE A 33 -10.65 -10.52 -23.41
C ILE A 33 -9.45 -10.04 -24.22
N TYR A 34 -8.23 -10.35 -23.76
CA TYR A 34 -7.01 -9.98 -24.48
C TYR A 34 -6.91 -10.62 -25.85
N ARG A 35 -7.27 -11.92 -25.98
CA ARG A 35 -7.34 -12.61 -27.26
C ARG A 35 -8.25 -11.88 -28.23
N GLN A 36 -9.47 -11.48 -27.79
CA GLN A 36 -10.40 -10.73 -28.63
C GLN A 36 -9.86 -9.35 -29.03
N ILE A 37 -9.15 -8.65 -28.13
CA ILE A 37 -8.47 -7.40 -28.48
C ILE A 37 -7.48 -7.61 -29.64
N GLN A 38 -6.73 -8.72 -29.62
CA GLN A 38 -5.75 -9.02 -30.68
C GLN A 38 -6.43 -9.40 -32.00
N GLU A 39 -7.41 -10.30 -31.96
CA GLU A 39 -8.08 -10.81 -33.15
C GLU A 39 -8.91 -9.74 -33.88
N GLU A 40 -9.61 -8.90 -33.13
CA GLU A 40 -10.48 -7.88 -33.69
C GLU A 40 -9.76 -6.51 -33.85
N HIS A 41 -8.47 -6.42 -33.52
CA HIS A 41 -7.68 -5.19 -33.59
C HIS A 41 -8.35 -3.99 -32.89
N ILE A 42 -8.86 -4.21 -31.66
CA ILE A 42 -9.56 -3.17 -30.91
C ILE A 42 -8.56 -2.08 -30.50
N CYS A 43 -8.74 -0.89 -31.04
CA CYS A 43 -7.87 0.27 -30.81
C CYS A 43 -8.59 1.35 -30.00
N GLY A 44 -7.81 2.14 -29.26
CA GLY A 44 -8.27 3.33 -28.59
C GLY A 44 -8.23 4.58 -29.50
N PRO A 45 -8.54 5.79 -28.96
CA PRO A 45 -8.54 7.04 -29.73
C PRO A 45 -7.17 7.41 -30.30
N SER A 46 -6.07 6.92 -29.74
CA SER A 46 -4.72 7.13 -30.28
C SER A 46 -4.43 6.35 -31.55
N GLY A 47 -5.29 5.39 -31.92
CA GLY A 47 -5.05 4.44 -32.98
C GLY A 47 -4.20 3.22 -32.56
N GLU A 48 -3.64 3.25 -31.36
CA GLU A 48 -2.92 2.11 -30.77
C GLU A 48 -3.89 1.09 -30.18
N GLN A 49 -3.46 -0.18 -30.15
CA GLN A 49 -4.25 -1.25 -29.55
C GLN A 49 -4.52 -0.96 -28.06
N ILE A 50 -5.77 -1.14 -27.63
CA ILE A 50 -6.20 -0.84 -26.27
C ILE A 50 -5.45 -1.69 -25.25
N ARG A 51 -5.05 -1.10 -24.14
CA ARG A 51 -4.33 -1.78 -23.06
C ARG A 51 -5.24 -2.10 -21.89
N ILE A 52 -5.08 -3.29 -21.36
CA ILE A 52 -5.76 -3.76 -20.16
C ILE A 52 -5.06 -3.23 -18.92
N GLU A 53 -5.81 -2.52 -18.05
CA GLU A 53 -5.38 -2.16 -16.70
C GLU A 53 -6.06 -3.06 -15.67
N MET A 54 -5.30 -3.60 -14.71
CA MET A 54 -5.82 -4.33 -13.56
C MET A 54 -5.17 -3.88 -12.26
N PHE A 55 -5.93 -3.95 -11.18
CA PHE A 55 -5.36 -3.78 -9.85
C PHE A 55 -4.37 -4.89 -9.55
N CYS A 56 -3.21 -4.54 -9.00
CA CYS A 56 -2.18 -5.52 -8.63
C CYS A 56 -1.86 -5.52 -7.14
N HIS A 57 -2.14 -4.42 -6.42
CA HIS A 57 -1.83 -4.34 -4.99
C HIS A 57 -2.73 -3.36 -4.26
N GLY A 58 -3.02 -3.68 -2.98
CA GLY A 58 -3.65 -2.78 -2.03
C GLY A 58 -5.09 -3.12 -1.69
N ALA A 59 -5.79 -2.15 -1.10
CA ALA A 59 -7.11 -2.37 -0.55
C ALA A 59 -8.11 -2.92 -1.57
N LEU A 60 -8.68 -4.09 -1.29
CA LEU A 60 -9.77 -4.65 -2.08
C LEU A 60 -11.12 -4.14 -1.57
N CYS A 61 -12.06 -3.92 -2.47
CA CYS A 61 -13.42 -3.52 -2.14
C CYS A 61 -14.24 -4.75 -1.77
N MET A 62 -15.09 -4.65 -0.73
CA MET A 62 -16.05 -5.70 -0.39
C MET A 62 -17.23 -5.79 -1.37
N ALA A 63 -17.55 -4.67 -2.01
CA ALA A 63 -18.66 -4.60 -2.96
C ALA A 63 -18.20 -4.93 -4.37
N VAL A 64 -19.11 -5.46 -5.16
CA VAL A 64 -18.94 -5.59 -6.61
C VAL A 64 -18.55 -4.24 -7.21
N SER A 65 -17.62 -4.23 -8.15
CA SER A 65 -17.07 -3.04 -8.77
C SER A 65 -18.16 -2.10 -9.30
N GLY A 66 -18.15 -0.85 -8.82
CA GLY A 66 -19.13 0.17 -9.19
C GLY A 66 -20.54 0.02 -8.56
N LYS A 67 -20.73 -0.88 -7.58
CA LYS A 67 -22.05 -1.15 -6.95
C LYS A 67 -22.10 -0.80 -5.45
N CYS A 68 -21.14 -0.07 -4.91
CA CYS A 68 -21.14 0.30 -3.50
C CYS A 68 -21.98 1.54 -3.23
N TYR A 69 -22.95 1.42 -2.32
CA TYR A 69 -23.79 2.51 -1.83
C TYR A 69 -23.55 2.88 -0.37
N LEU A 70 -22.68 2.17 0.36
CA LEU A 70 -22.46 2.39 1.79
C LEU A 70 -22.07 3.84 2.12
N SER A 71 -21.05 4.39 1.45
CA SER A 71 -20.63 5.77 1.71
C SER A 71 -21.66 6.80 1.30
N LEU A 72 -22.47 6.50 0.27
CA LEU A 72 -23.55 7.39 -0.15
C LEU A 72 -24.67 7.40 0.88
N HIS A 73 -25.08 6.24 1.38
CA HIS A 73 -26.14 6.10 2.36
C HIS A 73 -25.76 6.74 3.71
N GLU A 74 -24.59 6.38 4.24
CA GLU A 74 -24.17 6.81 5.59
C GLU A 74 -23.66 8.26 5.65
N MET A 75 -23.01 8.73 4.61
CA MET A 75 -22.22 9.96 4.63
C MET A 75 -22.56 10.94 3.50
N ASN A 76 -23.53 10.63 2.65
CA ASN A 76 -23.86 11.39 1.43
C ASN A 76 -22.64 11.60 0.49
N HIS A 77 -21.73 10.62 0.45
CA HIS A 77 -20.53 10.62 -0.39
C HIS A 77 -20.50 9.40 -1.30
N SER A 78 -20.57 9.60 -2.62
CA SER A 78 -20.63 8.49 -3.57
C SER A 78 -19.24 7.85 -3.80
N ALA A 79 -19.06 6.62 -3.33
CA ALA A 79 -17.86 5.83 -3.59
C ALA A 79 -17.64 5.60 -5.09
N ASN A 80 -18.71 5.42 -5.87
CA ASN A 80 -18.67 5.22 -7.32
C ASN A 80 -18.25 6.49 -8.10
N ARG A 81 -18.24 7.64 -7.43
CA ARG A 81 -17.74 8.92 -7.93
C ARG A 81 -16.42 9.36 -7.29
N GLY A 82 -15.69 8.41 -6.68
CA GLY A 82 -14.37 8.67 -6.08
C GLY A 82 -14.37 9.08 -4.61
N ALA A 83 -15.54 9.26 -3.96
CA ALA A 83 -15.67 9.71 -2.58
C ALA A 83 -15.97 8.55 -1.60
N CYS A 84 -15.18 7.48 -1.64
CA CYS A 84 -15.29 6.36 -0.71
C CYS A 84 -14.79 6.74 0.69
N MET A 85 -15.67 6.72 1.69
CA MET A 85 -15.38 7.04 3.09
C MET A 85 -14.95 5.79 3.90
N GLN A 86 -14.81 4.65 3.24
CA GLN A 86 -14.38 3.37 3.85
C GLN A 86 -15.20 2.95 5.07
N VAL A 87 -16.51 3.22 5.09
CA VAL A 87 -17.41 2.83 6.19
C VAL A 87 -17.41 1.32 6.44
N CYS A 88 -17.19 0.50 5.40
CA CYS A 88 -17.03 -0.95 5.54
C CYS A 88 -15.78 -1.39 6.34
N ARG A 89 -14.95 -0.46 6.79
CA ARG A 89 -13.74 -0.71 7.58
C ARG A 89 -13.92 -0.36 9.07
N ARG A 90 -15.14 0.00 9.48
CA ARG A 90 -15.51 0.28 10.87
C ARG A 90 -16.04 -1.00 11.54
N SER A 91 -16.02 -1.01 12.87
CA SER A 91 -16.72 -2.02 13.67
C SER A 91 -18.20 -1.71 13.75
N TYR A 92 -19.05 -2.72 13.74
CA TYR A 92 -20.50 -2.60 13.82
C TYR A 92 -21.08 -3.65 14.75
N THR A 93 -22.17 -3.30 15.44
CA THR A 93 -23.07 -4.26 16.07
C THR A 93 -24.29 -4.44 15.16
N VAL A 94 -24.56 -5.66 14.74
CA VAL A 94 -25.75 -6.01 13.94
C VAL A 94 -26.71 -6.81 14.82
N ARG A 95 -27.95 -6.33 14.96
CA ARG A 95 -29.00 -7.00 15.69
C ARG A 95 -30.02 -7.55 14.71
N ASP A 96 -30.29 -8.83 14.81
CA ASP A 96 -31.42 -9.46 14.15
C ASP A 96 -32.72 -9.05 14.86
N LYS A 97 -33.63 -8.41 14.13
CA LYS A 97 -34.87 -7.89 14.72
C LYS A 97 -35.93 -8.96 15.02
N GLU A 98 -35.79 -10.15 14.44
CA GLU A 98 -36.72 -11.27 14.64
C GLU A 98 -36.28 -12.15 15.80
N THR A 99 -35.00 -12.37 15.97
CA THR A 99 -34.44 -13.27 16.98
C THR A 99 -33.78 -12.55 18.15
N ASP A 100 -33.62 -11.23 18.08
CA ASP A 100 -32.85 -10.39 19.01
C ASP A 100 -31.37 -10.80 19.18
N VAL A 101 -30.85 -11.66 18.33
CA VAL A 101 -29.43 -12.05 18.34
C VAL A 101 -28.59 -10.86 17.91
N GLU A 102 -27.64 -10.48 18.74
CA GLU A 102 -26.63 -9.47 18.41
C GLU A 102 -25.35 -10.13 17.92
N LEU A 103 -24.79 -9.59 16.84
CA LEU A 103 -23.55 -9.99 16.25
C LEU A 103 -22.59 -8.80 16.20
N ASP A 104 -21.50 -8.89 16.95
CA ASP A 104 -20.43 -7.91 16.86
C ASP A 104 -19.59 -8.18 15.63
N ILE A 105 -19.58 -7.22 14.69
CA ILE A 105 -18.76 -7.27 13.48
C ILE A 105 -17.54 -6.38 13.70
N ASP A 106 -16.51 -6.96 14.30
CA ASP A 106 -15.24 -6.28 14.57
C ASP A 106 -14.24 -6.54 13.44
N ASN A 107 -14.56 -6.05 12.24
CA ASN A 107 -13.82 -6.23 10.98
C ASN A 107 -13.65 -7.69 10.50
N GLU A 108 -14.34 -8.66 11.12
CA GLU A 108 -14.25 -10.06 10.76
C GLU A 108 -15.39 -10.49 9.83
N TYR A 109 -15.08 -11.27 8.80
CA TYR A 109 -15.96 -12.11 7.97
C TYR A 109 -17.00 -11.43 7.06
N ILE A 110 -17.49 -10.21 7.33
CA ILE A 110 -18.56 -9.58 6.52
C ILE A 110 -18.06 -8.34 5.80
N MET A 111 -17.18 -7.57 6.45
CA MET A 111 -16.63 -6.32 5.91
C MET A 111 -15.12 -6.29 6.16
N SER A 112 -14.38 -5.48 5.40
CA SER A 112 -12.92 -5.37 5.50
C SER A 112 -12.14 -6.58 4.94
N PRO A 113 -12.22 -6.84 3.62
CA PRO A 113 -11.40 -7.87 2.98
C PRO A 113 -9.91 -7.57 3.17
N LYS A 114 -9.08 -8.63 3.15
CA LYS A 114 -7.63 -8.53 3.08
C LYS A 114 -7.20 -7.69 1.86
N ASP A 115 -5.99 -7.19 1.89
CA ASP A 115 -5.44 -6.42 0.77
C ASP A 115 -5.01 -7.37 -0.37
N LEU A 116 -5.30 -6.98 -1.61
CA LEU A 116 -4.86 -7.69 -2.80
C LEU A 116 -3.33 -7.67 -2.89
N LYS A 117 -2.73 -8.80 -3.22
CA LYS A 117 -1.30 -8.93 -3.53
C LYS A 117 -1.10 -9.94 -4.64
N THR A 118 -0.58 -9.51 -5.78
CA THR A 118 -0.43 -10.36 -6.97
C THR A 118 1.01 -10.65 -7.36
N ILE A 119 1.98 -10.17 -6.58
CA ILE A 119 3.39 -10.19 -6.96
C ILE A 119 3.92 -11.62 -7.26
N HIS A 120 3.42 -12.62 -6.55
CA HIS A 120 3.84 -14.01 -6.70
C HIS A 120 3.28 -14.71 -7.95
N PHE A 121 2.28 -14.13 -8.61
CA PHE A 121 1.77 -14.59 -9.91
C PHE A 121 1.76 -13.48 -10.96
N MET A 122 2.64 -12.49 -10.81
CA MET A 122 2.76 -11.36 -11.72
C MET A 122 3.01 -11.80 -13.18
N ASN A 123 3.78 -12.86 -13.37
CA ASN A 123 3.99 -13.52 -14.65
C ASN A 123 2.68 -13.92 -15.32
N LYS A 124 1.76 -14.55 -14.58
CA LYS A 124 0.45 -14.96 -15.11
C LYS A 124 -0.41 -13.76 -15.54
N MET A 125 -0.32 -12.64 -14.84
CA MET A 125 -1.02 -11.42 -15.23
C MET A 125 -0.46 -10.85 -16.55
N LEU A 126 0.86 -10.83 -16.69
CA LEU A 126 1.53 -10.40 -17.93
C LEU A 126 1.20 -11.32 -19.10
N ASP A 127 1.21 -12.65 -18.89
CA ASP A 127 0.83 -13.65 -19.87
C ASP A 127 -0.64 -13.52 -20.29
N ALA A 128 -1.55 -13.19 -19.36
CA ALA A 128 -2.96 -12.93 -19.63
C ALA A 128 -3.22 -11.59 -20.37
N GLY A 129 -2.18 -10.83 -20.71
CA GLY A 129 -2.31 -9.61 -21.51
C GLY A 129 -2.47 -8.31 -20.70
N VAL A 130 -2.29 -8.33 -19.37
CA VAL A 130 -2.28 -7.10 -18.57
C VAL A 130 -1.04 -6.28 -18.91
N ARG A 131 -1.23 -4.99 -19.18
CA ARG A 131 -0.12 -4.07 -19.57
C ARG A 131 -0.02 -2.86 -18.67
N VAL A 132 -1.05 -2.55 -17.89
CA VAL A 132 -1.07 -1.45 -16.94
C VAL A 132 -1.44 -2.00 -15.56
N PHE A 133 -0.58 -1.76 -14.56
CA PHE A 133 -0.73 -2.30 -13.21
C PHE A 133 -1.11 -1.19 -12.24
N LYS A 134 -2.28 -1.34 -11.63
CA LYS A 134 -2.85 -0.33 -10.73
C LYS A 134 -2.60 -0.68 -9.28
N ILE A 135 -1.98 0.24 -8.54
CA ILE A 135 -1.75 0.13 -7.11
C ILE A 135 -2.79 0.99 -6.38
N GLU A 136 -3.54 0.40 -5.44
CA GLU A 136 -4.44 1.17 -4.58
C GLU A 136 -3.66 1.73 -3.39
N GLY A 137 -3.42 3.03 -3.43
CA GLY A 137 -2.63 3.76 -2.43
C GLY A 137 -3.41 4.83 -1.68
N ARG A 138 -4.74 4.89 -1.78
CA ARG A 138 -5.56 5.90 -1.09
C ARG A 138 -5.39 5.77 0.43
N ALA A 139 -5.16 6.91 1.08
CA ALA A 139 -4.89 7.01 2.51
C ALA A 139 -3.67 6.20 2.97
N ARG A 140 -2.69 5.99 2.10
CA ARG A 140 -1.40 5.38 2.42
C ARG A 140 -0.29 6.43 2.46
N GLY A 141 0.73 6.18 3.27
CA GLY A 141 1.90 7.05 3.32
C GLY A 141 2.80 6.88 2.09
N PRO A 142 3.70 7.82 1.84
CA PRO A 142 4.62 7.77 0.70
C PRO A 142 5.56 6.56 0.76
N GLU A 143 5.91 6.09 1.95
CA GLU A 143 6.69 4.86 2.18
C GLU A 143 6.01 3.62 1.60
N TYR A 144 4.68 3.51 1.77
CA TYR A 144 3.91 2.42 1.17
C TYR A 144 3.98 2.47 -0.36
N VAL A 145 3.69 3.64 -0.93
CA VAL A 145 3.67 3.80 -2.39
C VAL A 145 5.03 3.48 -2.98
N ARG A 146 6.11 4.00 -2.40
CA ARG A 146 7.47 3.74 -2.85
C ARG A 146 7.81 2.25 -2.80
N THR A 147 7.63 1.61 -1.65
CA THR A 147 7.96 0.18 -1.48
C THR A 147 7.19 -0.70 -2.44
N VAL A 148 5.87 -0.48 -2.58
CA VAL A 148 5.04 -1.28 -3.48
C VAL A 148 5.46 -1.07 -4.93
N VAL A 149 5.65 0.18 -5.39
CA VAL A 149 6.07 0.48 -6.77
C VAL A 149 7.43 -0.15 -7.07
N GLU A 150 8.41 -0.06 -6.17
CA GLU A 150 9.74 -0.68 -6.36
C GLU A 150 9.63 -2.20 -6.51
N CYS A 151 8.90 -2.88 -5.61
CA CYS A 151 8.72 -4.33 -5.69
C CYS A 151 8.08 -4.77 -7.01
N TYR A 152 6.98 -4.12 -7.42
CA TYR A 152 6.30 -4.48 -8.66
C TYR A 152 7.11 -4.12 -9.91
N LYS A 153 7.85 -3.03 -9.90
CA LYS A 153 8.78 -2.67 -10.98
C LYS A 153 9.92 -3.69 -11.14
N GLU A 154 10.48 -4.13 -10.01
CA GLU A 154 11.49 -5.19 -9.99
C GLU A 154 10.92 -6.52 -10.48
N ALA A 155 9.69 -6.88 -10.09
CA ALA A 155 9.02 -8.10 -10.53
C ALA A 155 8.75 -8.11 -12.04
N ILE A 156 8.25 -7.00 -12.61
CA ILE A 156 8.06 -6.85 -14.05
C ILE A 156 9.41 -6.98 -14.78
N LYS A 157 10.44 -6.31 -14.28
CA LYS A 157 11.78 -6.40 -14.87
C LYS A 157 12.31 -7.84 -14.85
N ALA A 158 12.18 -8.52 -13.71
CA ALA A 158 12.60 -9.92 -13.57
C ALA A 158 11.84 -10.87 -14.53
N TYR A 159 10.55 -10.65 -14.75
CA TYR A 159 9.78 -11.38 -15.75
C TYR A 159 10.34 -11.16 -17.16
N LEU A 160 10.57 -9.91 -17.57
CA LEU A 160 11.11 -9.57 -18.89
C LEU A 160 12.51 -10.12 -19.13
N GLU A 161 13.31 -10.25 -18.08
CA GLU A 161 14.67 -10.79 -18.12
C GLU A 161 14.72 -12.32 -17.95
N GLY A 162 13.59 -12.99 -17.75
CA GLY A 162 13.53 -14.44 -17.49
C GLY A 162 14.11 -14.85 -16.13
N THR A 163 14.17 -13.92 -15.17
CA THR A 163 14.76 -14.14 -13.84
C THR A 163 13.74 -14.05 -12.70
N PHE A 164 12.48 -14.26 -12.99
CA PHE A 164 11.39 -14.27 -12.01
C PHE A 164 11.39 -15.61 -11.24
N THR A 165 11.94 -15.62 -10.02
CA THR A 165 12.17 -16.83 -9.21
C THR A 165 11.48 -16.73 -7.85
N ASP A 166 11.31 -17.89 -7.18
CA ASP A 166 10.68 -17.99 -5.86
C ASP A 166 11.48 -17.22 -4.79
N GLU A 167 12.81 -17.18 -4.90
CA GLU A 167 13.66 -16.43 -3.96
C GLU A 167 13.43 -14.91 -4.09
N LYS A 168 13.29 -14.41 -5.31
CA LYS A 168 12.95 -12.99 -5.54
C LYS A 168 11.53 -12.66 -5.04
N ILE A 169 10.58 -13.56 -5.29
CA ILE A 169 9.21 -13.42 -4.78
C ILE A 169 9.22 -13.34 -3.27
N ALA A 170 9.92 -14.23 -2.58
CA ALA A 170 10.05 -14.22 -1.13
C ALA A 170 10.66 -12.90 -0.60
N ALA A 171 11.70 -12.40 -1.28
CA ALA A 171 12.32 -11.12 -0.91
C ALA A 171 11.37 -9.92 -1.08
N TRP A 172 10.58 -9.88 -2.16
CA TRP A 172 9.56 -8.84 -2.33
C TRP A 172 8.43 -8.97 -1.32
N ASP A 173 8.00 -10.19 -0.99
CA ASP A 173 6.98 -10.46 0.02
C ASP A 173 7.38 -9.93 1.39
N GLU A 174 8.64 -10.14 1.81
CA GLU A 174 9.14 -9.59 3.07
C GLU A 174 9.13 -8.05 3.05
N ARG A 175 9.55 -7.42 1.95
CA ARG A 175 9.47 -5.97 1.81
C ARG A 175 8.03 -5.44 1.84
N LEU A 176 7.10 -6.10 1.17
CA LEU A 176 5.68 -5.71 1.16
C LEU A 176 5.02 -5.85 2.53
N LYS A 177 5.46 -6.78 3.37
CA LYS A 177 4.99 -6.93 4.76
C LYS A 177 5.42 -5.79 5.67
N THR A 178 6.50 -5.06 5.37
CA THR A 178 6.99 -3.96 6.22
C THR A 178 6.06 -2.75 6.19
N VAL A 179 5.32 -2.54 5.10
CA VAL A 179 4.41 -1.40 4.94
C VAL A 179 2.97 -1.77 5.27
N PHE A 180 2.09 -0.77 5.36
CA PHE A 180 0.69 -0.97 5.74
C PHE A 180 0.01 -2.05 4.90
N ASN A 181 -0.57 -3.06 5.55
CA ASN A 181 -1.42 -4.08 4.94
C ASN A 181 -2.44 -4.61 5.96
N ARG A 182 -3.46 -5.33 5.49
CA ARG A 182 -4.49 -5.99 6.31
C ARG A 182 -4.41 -7.52 6.20
N GLY A 183 -3.21 -8.07 6.00
CA GLY A 183 -3.02 -9.40 5.46
C GLY A 183 -3.25 -9.37 3.95
N PHE A 184 -2.76 -10.40 3.26
CA PHE A 184 -2.80 -10.47 1.80
C PHE A 184 -3.60 -11.67 1.32
N TRP A 185 -4.21 -11.53 0.12
CA TRP A 185 -4.81 -12.59 -0.64
C TRP A 185 -4.78 -12.28 -2.15
N ASP A 186 -5.10 -13.26 -2.97
CA ASP A 186 -4.94 -13.20 -4.43
C ASP A 186 -6.12 -12.51 -5.15
N GLY A 187 -7.12 -12.09 -4.41
CA GLY A 187 -8.38 -11.67 -5.02
C GLY A 187 -9.08 -12.86 -5.69
N TYR A 188 -9.83 -12.57 -6.74
CA TYR A 188 -10.52 -13.58 -7.54
C TYR A 188 -9.70 -14.06 -8.74
N TYR A 189 -8.48 -13.54 -8.90
CA TYR A 189 -7.69 -13.69 -10.12
C TYR A 189 -7.28 -15.14 -10.44
N LEU A 190 -7.05 -15.95 -9.41
CA LEU A 190 -6.71 -17.38 -9.57
C LEU A 190 -7.94 -18.31 -9.50
N GLY A 191 -9.16 -17.77 -9.63
CA GLY A 191 -10.40 -18.55 -9.67
C GLY A 191 -11.08 -18.78 -8.32
N GLN A 192 -10.62 -18.12 -7.25
CA GLN A 192 -11.30 -18.16 -5.96
C GLN A 192 -12.74 -17.64 -6.07
N ARG A 193 -13.69 -18.32 -5.41
CA ARG A 193 -15.10 -17.93 -5.43
C ARG A 193 -15.53 -17.13 -4.20
N LEU A 194 -14.83 -17.32 -3.08
CA LEU A 194 -15.10 -16.65 -1.82
C LEU A 194 -13.98 -15.66 -1.50
N GLY A 195 -14.35 -14.51 -0.93
CA GLY A 195 -13.39 -13.51 -0.47
C GLY A 195 -12.67 -13.95 0.81
N GLU A 196 -11.52 -13.36 1.06
CA GLU A 196 -10.79 -13.50 2.32
C GLU A 196 -10.86 -12.20 3.13
N TRP A 197 -11.11 -12.33 4.44
CA TRP A 197 -11.34 -11.21 5.34
C TRP A 197 -10.19 -11.07 6.33
N THR A 198 -9.91 -9.83 6.75
CA THR A 198 -8.90 -9.58 7.77
C THR A 198 -9.46 -9.85 9.16
N ARG A 199 -8.66 -10.49 10.01
CA ARG A 199 -8.94 -10.67 11.44
C ARG A 199 -8.32 -9.57 12.31
N ASN A 200 -7.58 -8.64 11.71
CA ASN A 200 -6.85 -7.61 12.44
C ASN A 200 -7.47 -6.23 12.21
N TYR A 201 -7.78 -5.53 13.29
CA TYR A 201 -8.07 -4.10 13.22
C TYR A 201 -6.77 -3.33 12.88
N GLY A 202 -6.83 -2.50 11.85
CA GLY A 202 -5.70 -1.65 11.46
C GLY A 202 -4.69 -2.35 10.55
N SER A 203 -3.41 -2.15 10.82
CA SER A 203 -2.32 -2.63 9.97
C SER A 203 -1.64 -3.87 10.54
N ALA A 204 -1.42 -4.88 9.70
CA ALA A 204 -0.60 -6.05 9.98
C ALA A 204 0.89 -5.86 9.62
N ALA A 205 1.33 -4.63 9.30
CA ALA A 205 2.72 -4.36 8.94
C ALA A 205 3.70 -4.79 10.03
N THR A 206 4.83 -5.36 9.62
CA THR A 206 5.89 -5.83 10.52
C THR A 206 6.74 -4.70 11.06
N GLU A 207 6.72 -3.53 10.42
CA GLU A 207 7.40 -2.31 10.89
C GLU A 207 6.41 -1.20 11.22
N ARG A 208 6.80 -0.33 12.12
CA ARG A 208 6.07 0.88 12.53
C ARG A 208 7.00 2.07 12.50
N LYS A 209 6.47 3.23 12.08
CA LYS A 209 7.19 4.49 12.12
C LYS A 209 6.87 5.25 13.41
N ILE A 210 7.90 5.64 14.13
CA ILE A 210 7.84 6.50 15.32
C ILE A 210 8.35 7.88 14.95
N TYR A 211 7.54 8.90 15.22
CA TYR A 211 7.92 10.27 14.93
C TYR A 211 9.12 10.70 15.81
N VAL A 212 10.16 11.19 15.17
CA VAL A 212 11.37 11.72 15.82
C VAL A 212 11.35 13.24 15.81
N GLY A 213 11.16 13.86 14.64
CA GLY A 213 11.24 15.30 14.51
C GLY A 213 11.11 15.78 13.07
N LYS A 214 11.68 16.95 12.79
CA LYS A 214 11.56 17.59 11.47
C LYS A 214 12.90 18.08 10.93
N GLY A 215 13.00 18.12 9.61
CA GLY A 215 14.11 18.74 8.89
C GLY A 215 14.13 20.25 9.08
N ILE A 216 15.30 20.80 9.29
CA ILE A 216 15.55 22.23 9.45
C ILE A 216 16.22 22.78 8.19
N LYS A 217 17.33 22.17 7.78
CA LYS A 217 18.14 22.67 6.68
C LYS A 217 18.91 21.55 6.00
N TYR A 218 19.21 21.75 4.73
CA TYR A 218 20.10 20.90 3.95
C TYR A 218 21.31 21.71 3.48
N PHE A 219 22.50 21.21 3.78
CA PHE A 219 23.78 21.81 3.38
C PHE A 219 24.28 21.09 2.11
N SER A 220 23.91 21.62 0.94
CA SER A 220 24.14 20.99 -0.34
C SER A 220 25.62 20.73 -0.68
N ASN A 221 26.51 21.60 -0.20
CA ASN A 221 27.96 21.49 -0.50
C ASN A 221 28.62 20.28 0.17
N ILE A 222 28.05 19.78 1.25
CA ILE A 222 28.60 18.68 2.04
C ILE A 222 27.66 17.48 2.17
N GLY A 223 26.44 17.55 1.59
CA GLY A 223 25.47 16.45 1.62
C GLY A 223 24.97 16.13 3.04
N VAL A 224 24.76 17.16 3.88
CA VAL A 224 24.38 17.03 5.29
C VAL A 224 23.04 17.69 5.52
N SER A 225 22.19 17.03 6.29
CA SER A 225 20.91 17.55 6.76
C SER A 225 20.93 17.82 8.25
N GLU A 226 20.27 18.91 8.65
CA GLU A 226 20.00 19.24 10.05
C GLU A 226 18.56 18.94 10.40
N PHE A 227 18.36 18.31 11.56
CA PHE A 227 17.05 17.96 12.12
C PHE A 227 16.91 18.45 13.57
N LEU A 228 15.68 18.78 13.95
CA LEU A 228 15.27 18.99 15.34
C LEU A 228 14.52 17.76 15.84
N VAL A 229 14.95 17.19 16.96
CA VAL A 229 14.26 16.10 17.63
C VAL A 229 13.12 16.67 18.49
N GLU A 230 11.88 16.36 18.12
CA GLU A 230 10.66 16.89 18.78
C GLU A 230 9.96 15.87 19.68
N ALA A 231 10.15 14.57 19.44
CA ALA A 231 9.42 13.52 20.17
C ALA A 231 10.34 12.38 20.63
N ALA A 232 10.52 11.34 19.84
CA ALA A 232 11.34 10.20 20.20
C ALA A 232 12.83 10.47 19.96
N GLU A 233 13.68 9.95 20.83
CA GLU A 233 15.12 9.94 20.62
C GLU A 233 15.51 9.06 19.43
N VAL A 234 16.70 9.34 18.87
CA VAL A 234 17.26 8.60 17.76
C VAL A 234 18.71 8.25 18.03
N SER A 235 19.14 7.05 17.66
CA SER A 235 20.48 6.53 17.90
C SER A 235 21.15 6.08 16.62
N VAL A 236 22.47 6.12 16.60
CA VAL A 236 23.27 5.52 15.52
C VAL A 236 22.90 4.04 15.38
N GLY A 237 22.66 3.60 14.15
CA GLY A 237 22.13 2.27 13.82
C GLY A 237 20.61 2.22 13.61
N ASP A 238 19.86 3.24 14.03
CA ASP A 238 18.40 3.29 13.78
C ASP A 238 18.11 3.37 12.27
N LYS A 239 17.12 2.60 11.83
CA LYS A 239 16.52 2.74 10.49
C LYS A 239 15.63 3.98 10.46
N LEU A 240 15.86 4.86 9.51
CA LEU A 240 15.17 6.13 9.39
C LEU A 240 14.31 6.19 8.15
N LEU A 241 13.20 6.91 8.26
CA LEU A 241 12.34 7.33 7.16
C LEU A 241 12.16 8.85 7.22
N ILE A 242 12.52 9.54 6.15
CA ILE A 242 12.23 10.95 5.97
C ILE A 242 11.11 11.10 4.95
N THR A 243 10.08 11.89 5.26
CA THR A 243 8.96 12.11 4.36
C THR A 243 8.65 13.59 4.21
N GLY A 244 8.36 14.00 2.97
CA GLY A 244 7.91 15.35 2.65
C GLY A 244 7.19 15.42 1.30
N PRO A 245 6.38 16.48 1.07
CA PRO A 245 5.57 16.59 -0.15
C PRO A 245 6.37 16.52 -1.45
N THR A 246 7.59 17.06 -1.44
CA THR A 246 8.49 17.06 -2.60
C THR A 246 9.62 16.05 -2.47
N THR A 247 10.05 15.77 -1.24
CA THR A 247 11.10 14.79 -0.94
C THR A 247 10.60 13.36 -1.13
N GLY A 248 9.29 13.15 -0.98
CA GLY A 248 8.70 11.82 -1.07
C GLY A 248 9.01 10.99 0.18
N ALA A 249 9.64 9.83 0.00
CA ALA A 249 10.09 8.96 1.09
C ALA A 249 11.56 8.60 0.88
N LEU A 250 12.42 8.89 1.86
CA LEU A 250 13.82 8.49 1.88
C LEU A 250 14.04 7.50 3.03
N PHE A 251 14.57 6.32 2.70
CA PHE A 251 14.95 5.31 3.67
C PHE A 251 16.46 5.30 3.83
N MET A 252 16.93 5.25 5.06
CA MET A 252 18.37 5.20 5.38
C MET A 252 18.60 4.63 6.77
N THR A 253 19.85 4.26 7.07
CA THR A 253 20.29 3.96 8.42
C THR A 253 21.09 5.17 8.94
N LEU A 254 20.89 5.54 10.20
CA LEU A 254 21.70 6.59 10.84
C LEU A 254 23.10 6.07 11.11
N GLU A 255 24.06 6.40 10.23
CA GLU A 255 25.44 5.94 10.37
C GLU A 255 26.22 6.81 11.36
N GLU A 256 25.94 8.12 11.38
CA GLU A 256 26.58 9.11 12.26
C GLU A 256 25.59 10.22 12.59
N ALA A 257 25.57 10.64 13.85
CA ALA A 257 24.82 11.81 14.32
C ALA A 257 25.79 12.79 14.98
N ARG A 258 25.68 14.10 14.68
CA ARG A 258 26.48 15.15 15.30
C ARG A 258 25.58 16.19 15.94
N VAL A 259 25.88 16.49 17.19
CA VAL A 259 25.29 17.60 17.95
C VAL A 259 26.41 18.59 18.24
N ASP A 260 26.23 19.85 17.88
CA ASP A 260 27.27 20.91 18.03
C ASP A 260 28.64 20.50 17.43
N LEU A 261 28.62 19.81 16.27
CA LEU A 261 29.77 19.26 15.55
C LEU A 261 30.43 18.03 16.19
N GLU A 262 30.06 17.66 17.41
CA GLU A 262 30.55 16.48 18.09
C GLU A 262 29.74 15.24 17.74
N SER A 263 30.43 14.12 17.49
CA SER A 263 29.78 12.84 17.20
C SER A 263 29.14 12.27 18.47
N VAL A 264 27.84 11.86 18.36
CA VAL A 264 27.10 11.34 19.50
C VAL A 264 26.42 10.01 19.10
N GLN A 265 26.26 9.12 20.08
CA GLN A 265 25.59 7.84 19.86
C GLN A 265 24.06 7.99 19.85
N THR A 266 23.53 8.90 20.65
CA THR A 266 22.07 9.11 20.78
C THR A 266 21.75 10.59 20.84
N VAL A 267 20.72 11.01 20.12
CA VAL A 267 20.20 12.38 20.12
C VAL A 267 18.85 12.41 20.83
N LYS A 268 18.72 13.29 21.83
CA LYS A 268 17.53 13.39 22.68
C LYS A 268 16.59 14.50 22.21
N LYS A 269 15.35 14.43 22.70
CA LYS A 269 14.33 15.46 22.45
C LYS A 269 14.86 16.86 22.81
N GLY A 270 14.58 17.81 21.93
CA GLY A 270 14.98 19.22 22.03
C GLY A 270 16.34 19.52 21.40
N GLN A 271 17.12 18.53 21.03
CA GLN A 271 18.43 18.73 20.41
C GLN A 271 18.32 18.89 18.89
N HIS A 272 19.17 19.70 18.33
CA HIS A 272 19.48 19.72 16.90
C HIS A 272 20.60 18.75 16.61
N PHE A 273 20.52 18.04 15.49
CA PHE A 273 21.62 17.19 15.05
C PHE A 273 21.74 17.21 13.53
N SER A 274 22.91 16.89 13.07
CA SER A 274 23.22 16.76 11.65
C SER A 274 23.63 15.32 11.31
N MET A 275 23.28 14.90 10.09
CA MET A 275 23.66 13.62 9.51
C MET A 275 23.80 13.73 7.99
N LYS A 276 24.59 12.84 7.37
CA LYS A 276 24.62 12.70 5.92
C LYS A 276 23.29 12.18 5.42
N SER A 277 22.77 12.78 4.38
CA SER A 277 21.54 12.30 3.71
C SER A 277 21.42 12.86 2.31
N ASP A 278 20.48 12.31 1.51
CA ASP A 278 19.97 12.97 0.33
C ASP A 278 19.26 14.27 0.70
N LYS A 279 19.02 15.10 -0.34
CA LYS A 279 18.40 16.42 -0.16
C LYS A 279 17.03 16.33 0.51
N ILE A 280 16.92 16.96 1.66
CA ILE A 280 15.66 17.22 2.36
C ILE A 280 15.22 18.67 2.21
N ARG A 281 14.00 18.95 2.67
CA ARG A 281 13.44 20.31 2.77
C ARG A 281 13.06 20.65 4.21
N PRO A 282 13.03 21.93 4.57
CA PRO A 282 12.48 22.36 5.87
C PRO A 282 11.08 21.79 6.08
N SER A 283 10.83 21.34 7.31
CA SER A 283 9.59 20.70 7.75
C SER A 283 9.33 19.27 7.22
N ASP A 284 10.24 18.67 6.46
CA ASP A 284 10.18 17.23 6.19
C ASP A 284 10.20 16.47 7.52
N LYS A 285 9.36 15.44 7.63
CA LYS A 285 9.21 14.68 8.86
C LYS A 285 10.23 13.55 8.93
N LEU A 286 10.90 13.44 10.06
CA LEU A 286 11.81 12.36 10.39
C LEU A 286 11.12 11.33 11.29
N TYR A 287 11.23 10.07 10.92
CA TYR A 287 10.73 8.93 11.68
C TYR A 287 11.85 7.90 11.87
N LYS A 288 11.81 7.16 12.96
CA LYS A 288 12.53 5.89 13.07
C LYS A 288 11.58 4.72 12.79
N LEU A 289 12.09 3.70 12.14
CA LEU A 289 11.37 2.45 11.86
C LEU A 289 11.77 1.42 12.91
N VAL A 290 10.75 0.83 13.54
CA VAL A 290 10.91 -0.19 14.57
C VAL A 290 10.08 -1.41 14.24
N SER A 291 10.52 -2.60 14.64
CA SER A 291 9.71 -3.79 14.44
C SER A 291 8.46 -3.76 15.32
N THR A 292 7.37 -4.34 14.82
CA THR A 292 6.13 -4.44 15.58
C THR A 292 6.31 -5.32 16.83
N GLU A 293 7.25 -6.28 16.80
CA GLU A 293 7.57 -7.14 17.94
C GLU A 293 8.28 -6.38 19.05
N GLU A 294 9.25 -5.50 18.70
CA GLU A 294 9.91 -4.61 19.67
C GLU A 294 8.91 -3.70 20.36
N LEU A 295 7.98 -3.09 19.60
CA LEU A 295 6.93 -2.25 20.17
C LEU A 295 6.00 -2.98 21.12
N LYS A 296 5.69 -4.24 20.87
CA LYS A 296 4.87 -5.07 21.78
C LYS A 296 5.58 -5.33 23.09
N LYS A 297 6.90 -5.58 23.06
CA LYS A 297 7.73 -5.75 24.27
C LYS A 297 7.74 -4.47 25.11
N PHE A 298 7.91 -3.30 24.51
CA PHE A 298 7.86 -2.00 25.22
C PHE A 298 6.49 -1.73 25.87
N LYS A 299 5.38 -2.00 25.14
CA LYS A 299 4.03 -1.84 25.70
C LYS A 299 3.72 -2.85 26.81
N GLY A 300 4.27 -4.06 26.76
CA GLY A 300 4.15 -5.06 27.84
C GLY A 300 4.82 -4.58 29.13
N LEU A 301 6.00 -4.01 29.05
CA LEU A 301 6.72 -3.45 30.19
C LEU A 301 5.98 -2.26 30.84
N ASP A 302 5.34 -1.39 30.03
CA ASP A 302 4.54 -0.27 30.52
C ASP A 302 3.27 -0.71 31.27
N ILE A 303 2.69 -1.84 30.92
CA ILE A 303 1.50 -2.40 31.58
C ILE A 303 1.87 -3.07 32.92
N GLU A 304 3.02 -3.72 32.99
CA GLU A 304 3.51 -4.32 34.25
C GLU A 304 3.94 -3.23 35.25
N GLN A 305 4.57 -2.13 34.81
CA GLN A 305 4.93 -1.03 35.70
C GLN A 305 3.72 -0.22 36.22
N LYS A 306 2.56 -0.25 35.54
CA LYS A 306 1.32 0.40 36.01
C LYS A 306 0.45 -0.48 36.88
N ARG A 307 0.81 -1.76 37.07
CA ARG A 307 0.12 -2.73 37.94
C ARG A 307 0.86 -3.07 39.24
N GLY A 308 2.05 -2.55 39.44
CA GLY A 308 2.80 -2.54 40.71
C GLY A 308 2.74 -1.19 41.38
#